data_10af32402979556046e710e8ecdcb8e0
#
_entry.id   10af32402979556046e710e8ecdcb8e0
#
_cell.length_a   1.000
_cell.length_b   1.000
_cell.length_c   1.000
_cell.angle_alpha   90.00
_cell.angle_beta   90.00
_cell.angle_gamma   90.00
#
_symmetry.space_group_name_H-M   'P 1'
#
loop_
_entity.id
_entity.type
_entity.pdbx_description
1 polymer ?
#
loop_
_entity_poly.entity_id
_entity_poly.type
_entity_poly.pdbx_seq_one_letter_code
_entity_poly.pdbx_strand_id
1 'polypeptide(L)'
;MEAARIGSRKQVKKLFKSQQIVIDGQPAQSLSQIVDPELQTIHVSGKKVALEGSAYYLLHKPAGVVSAVRDKEHQTVIDLISPQDSREGLYPVGRLDRDTEGLVLITNNGPLGYRMLHPSHHVDKIYQVEVNGFLADDAPEFFASGIAFLDGTRCQPAELTILAGP
;
A
#
# COMPACT_ATOMS: atom_id res chain seq x y z
N MET A 1 -2.85 -12.70 13.56
CA MET A 1 -1.77 -13.08 14.49
C MET A 1 -0.41 -12.59 13.98
N GLU A 2 -0.04 -12.79 12.70
CA GLU A 2 1.15 -12.16 12.12
C GLU A 2 1.01 -10.63 12.11
N ALA A 3 -0.16 -10.11 11.75
CA ALA A 3 -0.45 -8.67 11.77
C ALA A 3 -0.37 -8.04 13.18
N ALA A 4 -0.61 -8.82 14.23
CA ALA A 4 -0.47 -8.40 15.63
C ALA A 4 0.93 -8.63 16.18
N ARG A 5 1.91 -9.05 15.36
CA ARG A 5 3.31 -9.34 15.73
C ARG A 5 3.48 -10.24 16.95
N ILE A 6 2.55 -11.16 17.15
CA ILE A 6 2.62 -12.13 18.26
C ILE A 6 3.81 -13.08 18.09
N GLY A 7 4.36 -13.15 16.88
CA GLY A 7 5.53 -13.94 16.56
C GLY A 7 5.42 -14.74 15.26
N SER A 8 6.43 -15.53 14.96
CA SER A 8 6.46 -16.40 13.78
C SER A 8 5.35 -17.47 13.83
N ARG A 9 5.00 -18.05 12.68
CA ARG A 9 4.04 -19.18 12.59
C ARG A 9 4.37 -20.32 13.57
N LYS A 10 5.65 -20.59 13.80
CA LYS A 10 6.09 -21.63 14.74
C LYS A 10 5.76 -21.26 16.19
N GLN A 11 5.94 -19.99 16.54
CA GLN A 11 5.60 -19.48 17.87
C GLN A 11 4.10 -19.46 18.10
N VAL A 12 3.32 -19.00 17.11
CA VAL A 12 1.84 -19.02 17.18
C VAL A 12 1.32 -20.46 17.34
N LYS A 13 1.87 -21.44 16.61
CA LYS A 13 1.52 -22.86 16.81
C LYS A 13 1.80 -23.36 18.22
N LYS A 14 2.93 -22.92 18.84
CA LYS A 14 3.27 -23.28 20.22
C LYS A 14 2.28 -22.67 21.21
N LEU A 15 1.96 -21.40 21.06
CA LEU A 15 0.98 -20.69 21.90
C LEU A 15 -0.43 -21.28 21.79
N PHE A 16 -0.82 -21.71 20.59
CA PHE A 16 -2.09 -22.39 20.38
C PHE A 16 -2.14 -23.74 21.10
N LYS A 17 -1.11 -24.58 20.93
CA LYS A 17 -1.02 -25.89 21.61
C LYS A 17 -1.04 -25.78 23.13
N SER A 18 -0.48 -24.71 23.69
CA SER A 18 -0.50 -24.43 25.13
C SER A 18 -1.74 -23.66 25.60
N GLN A 19 -2.76 -23.52 24.75
CA GLN A 19 -4.03 -22.81 25.03
C GLN A 19 -3.83 -21.37 25.53
N GLN A 20 -2.73 -20.75 25.15
CA GLN A 20 -2.42 -19.37 25.52
C GLN A 20 -3.04 -18.31 24.61
N ILE A 21 -3.80 -18.72 23.59
CA ILE A 21 -4.57 -17.86 22.72
C ILE A 21 -6.04 -18.00 23.12
N VAL A 22 -6.61 -16.92 23.60
CA VAL A 22 -7.99 -16.83 24.10
C VAL A 22 -8.75 -15.79 23.29
N ILE A 23 -9.94 -16.13 22.82
CA ILE A 23 -10.82 -15.26 22.03
C ILE A 23 -12.15 -15.20 22.77
N ASP A 24 -12.57 -14.00 23.16
CA ASP A 24 -13.80 -13.75 23.95
C ASP A 24 -13.90 -14.63 25.21
N GLY A 25 -12.74 -14.81 25.89
CA GLY A 25 -12.68 -15.61 27.11
C GLY A 25 -12.57 -17.12 26.90
N GLN A 26 -12.62 -17.63 25.64
CA GLN A 26 -12.51 -19.05 25.31
C GLN A 26 -11.19 -19.37 24.60
N PRO A 27 -10.54 -20.51 24.85
CA PRO A 27 -9.38 -20.93 24.07
C PRO A 27 -9.70 -21.01 22.57
N ALA A 28 -8.76 -20.55 21.73
CA ALA A 28 -8.90 -20.63 20.29
C ALA A 28 -9.10 -22.11 19.84
N GLN A 29 -10.07 -22.34 18.97
CA GLN A 29 -10.49 -23.70 18.58
C GLN A 29 -9.63 -24.27 17.45
N SER A 30 -9.09 -23.41 16.56
CA SER A 30 -8.21 -23.86 15.48
C SER A 30 -7.22 -22.75 15.09
N LEU A 31 -6.11 -23.17 14.44
CA LEU A 31 -5.12 -22.21 13.90
C LEU A 31 -5.63 -21.43 12.68
N SER A 32 -6.68 -21.93 12.04
CA SER A 32 -7.35 -21.29 10.90
C SER A 32 -8.63 -20.54 11.30
N GLN A 33 -8.91 -20.41 12.60
CA GLN A 33 -10.05 -19.66 13.07
C GLN A 33 -9.97 -18.22 12.61
N ILE A 34 -11.02 -17.79 11.89
CA ILE A 34 -11.18 -16.39 11.48
C ILE A 34 -11.66 -15.62 12.70
N VAL A 35 -11.00 -14.52 12.99
CA VAL A 35 -11.33 -13.61 14.10
C VAL A 35 -11.46 -12.21 13.57
N ASP A 36 -12.44 -11.49 14.08
CA ASP A 36 -12.61 -10.07 13.84
C ASP A 36 -12.09 -9.29 15.05
N PRO A 37 -10.92 -8.64 14.95
CA PRO A 37 -10.30 -7.97 16.10
C PRO A 37 -11.02 -6.69 16.52
N GLU A 38 -11.94 -6.16 15.71
CA GLU A 38 -12.77 -5.01 16.06
C GLU A 38 -13.98 -5.44 16.91
N LEU A 39 -14.49 -6.64 16.69
CA LEU A 39 -15.64 -7.20 17.39
C LEU A 39 -15.27 -8.17 18.52
N GLN A 40 -14.09 -8.79 18.45
CA GLN A 40 -13.68 -9.85 19.37
C GLN A 40 -12.46 -9.45 20.21
N THR A 41 -12.48 -9.83 21.47
CA THR A 41 -11.34 -9.60 22.38
C THR A 41 -10.36 -10.77 22.30
N ILE A 42 -9.13 -10.50 21.88
CA ILE A 42 -8.07 -11.50 21.76
C ILE A 42 -7.05 -11.30 22.87
N HIS A 43 -6.75 -12.36 23.60
CA HIS A 43 -5.65 -12.40 24.58
C HIS A 43 -4.62 -13.45 24.16
N VAL A 44 -3.34 -13.11 24.36
CA VAL A 44 -2.23 -14.02 24.14
C VAL A 44 -1.34 -13.99 25.37
N SER A 45 -1.13 -15.15 25.99
CA SER A 45 -0.41 -15.29 27.25
C SER A 45 -0.93 -14.33 28.33
N GLY A 46 -2.25 -14.17 28.42
CA GLY A 46 -2.93 -13.30 29.39
C GLY A 46 -2.94 -11.81 29.04
N LYS A 47 -2.23 -11.38 27.98
CA LYS A 47 -2.20 -9.98 27.56
C LYS A 47 -3.20 -9.74 26.44
N LYS A 48 -4.01 -8.68 26.55
CA LYS A 48 -4.91 -8.25 25.47
C LYS A 48 -4.07 -7.84 24.25
N VAL A 49 -4.40 -8.43 23.11
CA VAL A 49 -3.81 -8.04 21.83
C VAL A 49 -4.65 -6.93 21.25
N ALA A 50 -4.16 -5.71 21.27
CA ALA A 50 -4.72 -4.64 20.48
C ALA A 50 -4.15 -4.79 19.06
N LEU A 51 -5.01 -5.00 18.09
CA LEU A 51 -4.64 -4.73 16.71
C LEU A 51 -4.84 -3.24 16.52
N GLU A 52 -3.76 -2.53 16.28
CA GLU A 52 -3.90 -1.20 15.70
C GLU A 52 -4.62 -1.40 14.37
N GLY A 53 -5.77 -0.78 14.20
CA GLY A 53 -6.56 -0.84 12.97
C GLY A 53 -5.72 -0.41 11.77
N SER A 54 -6.10 -0.84 10.59
CA SER A 54 -5.46 -0.37 9.36
C SER A 54 -5.58 1.15 9.26
N ALA A 55 -4.47 1.80 9.00
CA ALA A 55 -4.41 3.24 8.78
C ALA A 55 -4.40 3.53 7.26
N TYR A 56 -5.05 4.62 6.88
CA TYR A 56 -5.14 5.06 5.49
C TYR A 56 -4.94 6.57 5.45
N TYR A 57 -3.91 7.00 4.74
CA TYR A 57 -3.60 8.40 4.54
C TYR A 57 -3.58 8.70 3.05
N LEU A 58 -4.24 9.77 2.66
CA LEU A 58 -4.15 10.30 1.32
C LEU A 58 -3.24 11.52 1.36
N LEU A 59 -2.04 11.37 0.81
CA LEU A 59 -1.02 12.40 0.80
C LEU A 59 -1.00 13.09 -0.56
N HIS A 60 -1.07 14.42 -0.58
CA HIS A 60 -0.60 15.20 -1.72
C HIS A 60 0.92 15.28 -1.62
N LYS A 61 1.62 14.40 -2.35
CA LYS A 61 3.07 14.31 -2.32
C LYS A 61 3.68 15.57 -2.92
N PRO A 62 4.56 16.29 -2.20
CA PRO A 62 5.29 17.41 -2.76
C PRO A 62 6.45 16.95 -3.64
N ALA A 63 6.99 17.86 -4.47
CA ALA A 63 8.25 17.65 -5.16
C ALA A 63 9.42 17.46 -4.18
N GLY A 64 10.46 16.76 -4.60
CA GLY A 64 11.68 16.51 -3.81
C GLY A 64 11.58 15.32 -2.84
N VAL A 65 10.41 14.72 -2.66
CA VAL A 65 10.15 13.60 -1.73
C VAL A 65 10.01 12.29 -2.50
N VAL A 66 10.59 11.21 -2.00
CA VAL A 66 10.53 9.89 -2.65
C VAL A 66 9.40 9.03 -2.12
N SER A 67 8.76 8.26 -3.01
CA SER A 67 7.72 7.29 -2.69
C SER A 67 8.32 5.99 -2.17
N ALA A 68 8.90 6.04 -0.97
CA ALA A 68 9.56 4.91 -0.31
C ALA A 68 9.21 4.88 1.18
N VAL A 69 9.44 3.74 1.83
CA VAL A 69 9.31 3.60 3.29
C VAL A 69 10.55 4.15 3.99
N ARG A 70 11.71 4.01 3.37
CA ARG A 70 13.01 4.52 3.87
C ARG A 70 13.88 4.85 2.68
N ASP A 71 14.64 5.90 2.81
CA ASP A 71 15.69 6.29 1.88
C ASP A 71 16.89 6.83 2.65
N LYS A 72 18.10 6.74 2.08
CA LYS A 72 19.33 7.19 2.76
C LYS A 72 19.68 8.64 2.49
N GLU A 73 19.21 9.17 1.38
CA GLU A 73 19.63 10.47 0.85
C GLU A 73 18.46 11.46 0.78
N HIS A 74 17.22 10.96 0.71
CA HIS A 74 16.07 11.80 0.47
C HIS A 74 14.97 11.56 1.50
N GLN A 75 14.22 12.60 1.80
CA GLN A 75 13.00 12.51 2.59
C GLN A 75 11.98 11.64 1.87
N THR A 76 11.30 10.77 2.63
CA THR A 76 10.30 9.86 2.11
C THR A 76 8.88 10.35 2.39
N VAL A 77 7.90 9.80 1.68
CA VAL A 77 6.48 10.06 1.95
C VAL A 77 6.06 9.64 3.37
N ILE A 78 6.76 8.68 3.98
CA ILE A 78 6.48 8.25 5.37
C ILE A 78 7.00 9.27 6.38
N ASP A 79 8.10 9.95 6.08
CA ASP A 79 8.65 10.99 6.96
C ASP A 79 7.77 12.26 7.04
N LEU A 80 6.79 12.38 6.13
CA LEU A 80 5.81 13.47 6.15
C LEU A 80 4.62 13.18 7.08
N ILE A 81 4.45 11.93 7.53
CA ILE A 81 3.39 11.57 8.47
C ILE A 81 3.78 12.08 9.86
N SER A 82 2.86 12.79 10.51
CA SER A 82 3.10 13.30 11.86
C SER A 82 3.40 12.15 12.83
N PRO A 83 4.23 12.36 13.87
CA PRO A 83 4.48 11.34 14.89
C PRO A 83 3.22 10.82 15.57
N GLN A 84 2.18 11.65 15.71
CA GLN A 84 0.90 11.30 16.33
C GLN A 84 0.09 10.34 15.44
N ASP A 85 0.20 10.49 14.12
CA ASP A 85 -0.49 9.68 13.11
C ASP A 85 0.36 8.50 12.62
N SER A 86 1.64 8.48 12.99
CA SER A 86 2.52 7.39 12.58
C SER A 86 2.01 6.04 13.11
N ARG A 87 1.97 5.07 12.23
CA ARG A 87 1.62 3.67 12.52
C ARG A 87 2.69 2.76 11.99
N GLU A 88 2.85 1.64 12.64
CA GLU A 88 3.82 0.66 12.22
C GLU A 88 3.40 0.00 10.90
N GLY A 89 4.38 -0.25 10.01
CA GLY A 89 4.13 -0.93 8.76
C GLY A 89 3.52 -0.08 7.65
N LEU A 90 3.49 1.24 7.80
CA LEU A 90 3.05 2.15 6.73
C LEU A 90 3.96 2.04 5.50
N TYR A 91 3.34 2.03 4.33
CA TYR A 91 4.02 2.07 3.04
C TYR A 91 3.14 2.76 1.98
N PRO A 92 3.74 3.37 0.95
CA PRO A 92 2.99 3.95 -0.15
C PRO A 92 2.41 2.89 -1.09
N VAL A 93 1.15 3.04 -1.46
CA VAL A 93 0.46 2.21 -2.45
C VAL A 93 0.61 2.84 -3.82
N GLY A 94 1.68 2.49 -4.50
CA GLY A 94 2.11 3.11 -5.75
C GLY A 94 3.28 4.09 -5.53
N ARG A 95 3.79 4.58 -6.64
CA ARG A 95 4.96 5.46 -6.64
C ARG A 95 4.76 6.58 -7.64
N LEU A 96 5.08 7.79 -7.20
CA LEU A 96 5.38 8.93 -8.05
C LEU A 96 6.87 9.21 -7.97
N ASP A 97 7.45 9.71 -9.03
CA ASP A 97 8.85 10.11 -9.04
C ASP A 97 9.12 11.23 -8.03
N ARG A 98 10.39 11.42 -7.68
CA ARG A 98 10.79 12.36 -6.63
C ARG A 98 10.23 13.76 -6.86
N ASP A 99 10.34 14.25 -8.09
CA ASP A 99 9.96 15.62 -8.44
C ASP A 99 8.51 15.72 -8.98
N THR A 100 7.79 14.59 -9.05
CA THR A 100 6.38 14.56 -9.41
C THR A 100 5.52 14.83 -8.17
N GLU A 101 4.58 15.75 -8.30
CA GLU A 101 3.56 16.04 -7.29
C GLU A 101 2.27 15.27 -7.58
N GLY A 102 1.50 14.98 -6.54
CA GLY A 102 0.20 14.32 -6.71
C GLY A 102 -0.19 13.40 -5.57
N LEU A 103 -1.30 12.70 -5.75
CA LEU A 103 -1.89 11.84 -4.72
C LEU A 103 -1.13 10.52 -4.56
N VAL A 104 -0.79 10.19 -3.32
CA VAL A 104 -0.22 8.91 -2.89
C VAL A 104 -1.03 8.39 -1.73
N LEU A 105 -1.58 7.19 -1.87
CA LEU A 105 -2.19 6.47 -0.76
C LEU A 105 -1.10 5.81 0.09
N ILE A 106 -1.14 6.02 1.39
CA ILE A 106 -0.24 5.39 2.36
C ILE A 106 -1.09 4.55 3.31
N THR A 107 -0.70 3.31 3.55
CA THR A 107 -1.43 2.40 4.44
C THR A 107 -0.50 1.34 5.02
N ASN A 108 -0.94 0.68 6.09
CA ASN A 108 -0.34 -0.55 6.61
C ASN A 108 -1.19 -1.79 6.30
N ASN A 109 -2.25 -1.65 5.47
CA ASN A 109 -3.09 -2.76 5.03
C ASN A 109 -2.45 -3.50 3.85
N GLY A 110 -1.67 -4.54 4.14
CA GLY A 110 -1.00 -5.36 3.13
C GLY A 110 -1.94 -5.96 2.08
N PRO A 111 -3.05 -6.60 2.45
CA PRO A 111 -4.04 -7.12 1.51
C PRO A 111 -4.60 -6.07 0.54
N LEU A 112 -4.90 -4.86 1.02
CA LEU A 112 -5.37 -3.77 0.17
C LEU A 112 -4.30 -3.36 -0.84
N GLY A 113 -3.08 -3.10 -0.36
CA GLY A 113 -1.98 -2.70 -1.24
C GLY A 113 -1.65 -3.76 -2.29
N TYR A 114 -1.67 -5.04 -1.91
CA TYR A 114 -1.52 -6.14 -2.85
C TYR A 114 -2.60 -6.10 -3.95
N ARG A 115 -3.87 -5.95 -3.58
CA ARG A 115 -4.96 -5.86 -4.57
C ARG A 115 -4.83 -4.66 -5.49
N MET A 116 -4.34 -3.53 -4.99
CA MET A 116 -4.18 -2.31 -5.79
C MET A 116 -2.94 -2.32 -6.69
N LEU A 117 -1.87 -3.01 -6.27
CA LEU A 117 -0.58 -2.93 -6.97
C LEU A 117 -0.27 -4.16 -7.83
N HIS A 118 -0.83 -5.33 -7.47
CA HIS A 118 -0.49 -6.56 -8.18
C HIS A 118 -1.07 -6.57 -9.60
N PRO A 119 -0.27 -6.84 -10.62
CA PRO A 119 -0.69 -6.76 -12.03
C PRO A 119 -1.91 -7.60 -12.37
N SER A 120 -2.10 -8.75 -11.71
CA SER A 120 -3.25 -9.64 -11.97
C SER A 120 -4.60 -9.07 -11.58
N HIS A 121 -4.63 -7.99 -10.79
CA HIS A 121 -5.89 -7.36 -10.36
C HIS A 121 -6.34 -6.22 -11.27
N HIS A 122 -5.50 -5.79 -12.21
CA HIS A 122 -5.82 -4.79 -13.24
C HIS A 122 -6.56 -3.56 -12.69
N VAL A 123 -6.06 -2.99 -11.58
CA VAL A 123 -6.63 -1.75 -11.04
C VAL A 123 -6.11 -0.59 -11.88
N ASP A 124 -7.02 0.05 -12.61
CA ASP A 124 -6.70 1.19 -13.47
C ASP A 124 -6.18 2.38 -12.65
N LYS A 125 -5.22 3.10 -13.21
CA LYS A 125 -4.68 4.34 -12.67
C LYS A 125 -4.82 5.43 -13.71
N ILE A 126 -5.52 6.50 -13.33
CA ILE A 126 -5.75 7.64 -14.23
C ILE A 126 -4.83 8.77 -13.77
N TYR A 127 -4.10 9.34 -14.73
CA TYR A 127 -3.21 10.47 -14.51
C TYR A 127 -3.65 11.63 -15.38
N GLN A 128 -3.86 12.80 -14.79
CA GLN A 128 -3.98 14.03 -15.54
C GLN A 128 -2.62 14.73 -15.53
N VAL A 129 -2.11 15.04 -16.71
CA VAL A 129 -0.76 15.58 -16.88
C VAL A 129 -0.83 16.83 -17.76
N GLU A 130 -0.15 17.89 -17.33
CA GLU A 130 0.13 19.05 -18.15
C GLU A 130 1.50 18.89 -18.82
N VAL A 131 1.58 19.16 -20.10
CA VAL A 131 2.83 19.09 -20.87
C VAL A 131 3.16 20.47 -21.44
N ASN A 132 4.45 20.77 -21.52
CA ASN A 132 4.92 21.99 -22.17
C ASN A 132 5.08 21.75 -23.67
N GLY A 133 4.07 22.11 -24.45
CA GLY A 133 4.03 21.93 -25.90
C GLY A 133 2.75 21.22 -26.35
N PHE A 134 2.78 20.73 -27.58
CA PHE A 134 1.66 20.02 -28.19
C PHE A 134 1.98 18.54 -28.34
N LEU A 135 1.01 17.70 -28.06
CA LEU A 135 1.08 16.29 -28.42
C LEU A 135 0.79 16.13 -29.93
N ALA A 136 1.44 15.18 -30.56
CA ALA A 136 1.12 14.82 -31.93
C ALA A 136 -0.30 14.24 -32.03
N ASP A 137 -0.96 14.43 -33.16
CA ASP A 137 -2.36 13.97 -33.36
C ASP A 137 -2.50 12.45 -33.23
N ASP A 138 -1.43 11.70 -33.55
CA ASP A 138 -1.33 10.25 -33.47
C ASP A 138 -0.86 9.73 -32.09
N ALA A 139 -0.61 10.61 -31.12
CA ALA A 139 -0.18 10.20 -29.78
C ALA A 139 -1.12 9.16 -29.13
N PRO A 140 -2.47 9.24 -29.23
CA PRO A 140 -3.35 8.21 -28.69
C PRO A 140 -3.09 6.81 -29.26
N GLU A 141 -2.76 6.71 -30.56
CA GLU A 141 -2.46 5.43 -31.22
C GLU A 141 -1.14 4.84 -30.71
N PHE A 142 -0.11 5.68 -30.47
CA PHE A 142 1.14 5.26 -29.89
C PHE A 142 0.97 4.72 -28.46
N PHE A 143 0.16 5.41 -27.63
CA PHE A 143 -0.15 4.93 -26.28
C PHE A 143 -0.91 3.61 -26.31
N ALA A 144 -1.90 3.48 -27.20
CA ALA A 144 -2.69 2.26 -27.35
C ALA A 144 -1.84 1.05 -27.83
N SER A 145 -0.78 1.30 -28.60
CA SER A 145 0.14 0.24 -29.05
C SER A 145 1.26 -0.09 -28.05
N GLY A 146 1.42 0.74 -27.01
CA GLY A 146 2.54 0.67 -26.06
C GLY A 146 3.79 1.37 -26.60
N ILE A 147 4.19 2.42 -25.90
CA ILE A 147 5.37 3.25 -26.26
C ILE A 147 6.66 2.45 -26.07
N ALA A 148 7.54 2.51 -27.07
CA ALA A 148 8.90 1.97 -26.96
C ALA A 148 9.88 3.09 -26.59
N PHE A 149 10.69 2.87 -25.57
CA PHE A 149 11.80 3.74 -25.20
C PHE A 149 13.04 3.47 -26.06
N LEU A 150 14.00 4.40 -26.03
CA LEU A 150 15.24 4.31 -26.79
C LEU A 150 16.11 3.11 -26.41
N ASP A 151 16.00 2.62 -25.19
CA ASP A 151 16.68 1.42 -24.68
C ASP A 151 16.02 0.10 -25.13
N GLY A 152 14.93 0.18 -25.91
CA GLY A 152 14.14 -0.98 -26.36
C GLY A 152 13.06 -1.44 -25.38
N THR A 153 12.97 -0.87 -24.20
CA THR A 153 11.88 -1.16 -23.24
C THR A 153 10.54 -0.72 -23.83
N ARG A 154 9.53 -1.58 -23.78
CA ARG A 154 8.18 -1.25 -24.23
C ARG A 154 7.22 -1.16 -23.07
N CYS A 155 6.47 -0.05 -23.00
CA CYS A 155 5.37 0.11 -22.05
C CYS A 155 4.19 -0.78 -22.40
N GLN A 156 3.39 -1.13 -21.41
CA GLN A 156 2.07 -1.72 -21.66
C GLN A 156 1.18 -0.69 -22.39
N PRO A 157 0.21 -1.16 -23.20
CA PRO A 157 -0.82 -0.30 -23.79
C PRO A 157 -1.52 0.55 -22.72
N ALA A 158 -1.80 1.79 -23.06
CA ALA A 158 -2.53 2.72 -22.21
C ALA A 158 -3.48 3.56 -23.04
N GLU A 159 -4.57 4.00 -22.45
CA GLU A 159 -5.48 4.96 -23.07
C GLU A 159 -4.97 6.38 -22.83
N LEU A 160 -4.93 7.18 -23.90
CA LEU A 160 -4.61 8.61 -23.82
C LEU A 160 -5.78 9.41 -24.37
N THR A 161 -6.30 10.32 -23.56
CA THR A 161 -7.26 11.34 -23.97
C THR A 161 -6.58 12.71 -23.94
N ILE A 162 -6.53 13.40 -25.07
CA ILE A 162 -6.04 14.77 -25.13
C ILE A 162 -7.19 15.69 -24.69
N LEU A 163 -6.98 16.40 -23.59
CA LEU A 163 -7.91 17.41 -23.13
C LEU A 163 -7.60 18.72 -23.84
N ALA A 164 -8.67 19.49 -24.18
CA ALA A 164 -8.47 20.83 -24.66
C ALA A 164 -7.77 21.64 -23.57
N GLY A 165 -6.70 22.35 -23.95
CA GLY A 165 -6.03 23.26 -23.03
C GLY A 165 -6.96 24.39 -22.57
N PRO A 166 -6.62 25.05 -21.47
CA PRO A 166 -7.37 26.22 -21.00
C PRO A 166 -7.34 27.36 -22.02
#